data_12a44a8ebfb6bd4b73a3364a7777cb34
#
_entry.id   12a44a8ebfb6bd4b73a3364a7777cb34
#
_cell.length_a   1.000
_cell.length_b   1.000
_cell.length_c   1.000
_cell.angle_alpha   90.00
_cell.angle_beta   90.00
_cell.angle_gamma   90.00
#
_symmetry.space_group_name_H-M   'P 1'
#
loop_
_entity.id
_entity.type
_entity.pdbx_description
1 polymer ?
#
loop_
_entity_poly.entity_id
_entity_poly.type
_entity_poly.pdbx_seq_one_letter_code
_entity_poly.pdbx_strand_id
1 'polypeptide(L)'
;LLGLLAGALTRTDRVGYVAANPVYGIPAAVNAFALGLKTVRPCARVLLRWACLPDPAHPLDFSDCPDVDIFYAHSRKEPEGTYRDYGLCRRRPDGTLEPLGLPVWKWETFYIEIIRSIFDGTWNNDSSGARAVNYWWGMRSGAEEINYSADLPAGTLQLLDLMEKLLSEDELRIFHGELYAAGHVLHAP
;
A
#
# COMPACT_ATOMS: atom_id res chain seq x y z
N LEU A 1 -2.28 1.55 5.90
CA LEU A 1 -3.71 1.90 5.87
C LEU A 1 -4.53 0.93 5.01
N LEU A 2 -4.16 0.67 3.73
CA LEU A 2 -4.94 -0.23 2.86
C LEU A 2 -5.01 -1.67 3.38
N GLY A 3 -3.95 -2.17 4.01
CA GLY A 3 -3.98 -3.48 4.68
C GLY A 3 -4.93 -3.50 5.87
N LEU A 4 -4.97 -2.42 6.64
CA LEU A 4 -5.90 -2.25 7.76
C LEU A 4 -7.35 -2.20 7.25
N LEU A 5 -7.61 -1.44 6.18
CA LEU A 5 -8.92 -1.41 5.51
C LEU A 5 -9.34 -2.82 5.02
N ALA A 6 -8.41 -3.54 4.39
CA ALA A 6 -8.67 -4.91 3.95
C ALA A 6 -9.05 -5.82 5.13
N GLY A 7 -8.32 -5.73 6.26
CA GLY A 7 -8.59 -6.51 7.47
C GLY A 7 -9.93 -6.19 8.12
N ALA A 8 -10.32 -4.91 8.11
CA ALA A 8 -11.61 -4.48 8.66
C ALA A 8 -12.81 -4.96 7.84
N LEU A 9 -12.63 -5.13 6.53
CA LEU A 9 -13.73 -5.39 5.61
C LEU A 9 -13.80 -6.82 5.08
N THR A 10 -12.68 -7.57 5.06
CA THR A 10 -12.71 -8.97 4.58
C THR A 10 -13.59 -9.86 5.44
N ARG A 11 -14.28 -10.78 4.81
CA ARG A 11 -15.12 -11.81 5.46
C ARG A 11 -14.36 -13.12 5.64
N THR A 12 -13.15 -13.18 5.11
CA THR A 12 -12.28 -14.36 5.14
C THR A 12 -10.97 -14.04 5.86
N ASP A 13 -10.14 -15.03 6.09
CA ASP A 13 -8.78 -14.83 6.61
C ASP A 13 -7.72 -14.82 5.48
N ARG A 14 -8.15 -14.58 4.24
CA ARG A 14 -7.28 -14.57 3.06
C ARG A 14 -7.53 -13.31 2.23
N VAL A 15 -6.48 -12.52 2.08
CA VAL A 15 -6.50 -11.28 1.29
C VAL A 15 -5.46 -11.37 0.18
N GLY A 16 -5.84 -11.06 -1.04
CA GLY A 16 -4.94 -11.07 -2.18
C GLY A 16 -4.06 -9.82 -2.24
N TYR A 17 -2.86 -9.97 -2.77
CA TYR A 17 -1.99 -8.85 -3.10
C TYR A 17 -1.27 -9.12 -4.42
N VAL A 18 -1.50 -8.27 -5.42
CA VAL A 18 -0.76 -8.31 -6.68
C VAL A 18 0.33 -7.26 -6.66
N ALA A 19 1.58 -7.70 -6.65
CA ALA A 19 2.75 -6.84 -6.73
C ALA A 19 3.31 -6.83 -8.16
N ALA A 20 3.85 -5.69 -8.62
CA ALA A 20 4.38 -5.58 -9.97
C ALA A 20 5.63 -6.46 -10.18
N ASN A 21 6.72 -6.10 -9.53
CA ASN A 21 8.03 -6.76 -9.64
C ASN A 21 8.71 -6.82 -8.26
N PRO A 22 9.56 -7.82 -7.97
CA PRO A 22 10.28 -7.93 -6.70
C PRO A 22 11.51 -6.99 -6.68
N VAL A 23 11.28 -5.69 -6.95
CA VAL A 23 12.31 -4.66 -6.93
C VAL A 23 12.26 -3.84 -5.65
N TYR A 24 13.30 -3.05 -5.42
CA TYR A 24 13.43 -2.20 -4.24
C TYR A 24 12.14 -1.39 -3.94
N GLY A 25 11.71 -1.43 -2.68
CA GLY A 25 10.49 -0.78 -2.18
C GLY A 25 9.22 -1.63 -2.27
N ILE A 26 9.04 -2.46 -3.28
CA ILE A 26 7.81 -3.26 -3.43
C ILE A 26 7.66 -4.31 -2.32
N PRO A 27 8.68 -5.10 -1.93
CA PRO A 27 8.56 -6.00 -0.78
C PRO A 27 8.25 -5.28 0.53
N ALA A 28 8.76 -4.06 0.73
CA ALA A 28 8.44 -3.25 1.89
C ALA A 28 6.95 -2.84 1.92
N ALA A 29 6.38 -2.48 0.76
CA ALA A 29 4.95 -2.17 0.63
C ALA A 29 4.07 -3.40 0.93
N VAL A 30 4.44 -4.59 0.44
CA VAL A 30 3.77 -5.86 0.75
C VAL A 30 3.79 -6.14 2.25
N ASN A 31 4.95 -5.96 2.90
CA ASN A 31 5.10 -6.17 4.34
C ASN A 31 4.28 -5.15 5.15
N ALA A 32 4.29 -3.87 4.77
CA ALA A 32 3.48 -2.83 5.40
C ALA A 32 1.98 -3.12 5.27
N PHE A 33 1.54 -3.60 4.11
CA PHE A 33 0.16 -4.05 3.89
C PHE A 33 -0.19 -5.22 4.81
N ALA A 34 0.67 -6.23 4.91
CA ALA A 34 0.46 -7.40 5.76
C ALA A 34 0.40 -7.02 7.25
N LEU A 35 1.24 -6.08 7.69
CA LEU A 35 1.19 -5.55 9.06
C LEU A 35 -0.13 -4.84 9.35
N GLY A 36 -0.57 -3.95 8.46
CA GLY A 36 -1.87 -3.28 8.58
C GLY A 36 -3.04 -4.27 8.63
N LEU A 37 -3.03 -5.29 7.78
CA LEU A 37 -4.02 -6.37 7.78
C LEU A 37 -4.07 -7.08 9.14
N LYS A 38 -2.90 -7.49 9.65
CA LYS A 38 -2.78 -8.23 10.90
C LYS A 38 -3.10 -7.42 12.14
N THR A 39 -3.00 -6.09 12.09
CA THR A 39 -3.40 -5.21 13.19
C THR A 39 -4.89 -5.38 13.54
N VAL A 40 -5.73 -5.58 12.53
CA VAL A 40 -7.19 -5.75 12.71
C VAL A 40 -7.60 -7.22 12.71
N ARG A 41 -6.90 -8.03 11.93
CA ARG A 41 -7.20 -9.46 11.76
C ARG A 41 -5.92 -10.31 11.88
N PRO A 42 -5.48 -10.63 13.11
CA PRO A 42 -4.19 -11.28 13.36
C PRO A 42 -3.99 -12.64 12.66
N CYS A 43 -5.08 -13.40 12.44
CA CYS A 43 -5.03 -14.70 11.77
C CYS A 43 -5.01 -14.61 10.25
N ALA A 44 -5.26 -13.41 9.68
CA ALA A 44 -5.31 -13.24 8.23
C ALA A 44 -3.95 -13.45 7.56
N ARG A 45 -4.01 -13.94 6.32
CA ARG A 45 -2.85 -14.21 5.47
C ARG A 45 -2.96 -13.43 4.18
N VAL A 46 -1.81 -12.93 3.70
CA VAL A 46 -1.69 -12.31 2.39
C VAL A 46 -1.29 -13.38 1.37
N LEU A 47 -2.07 -13.53 0.32
CA LEU A 47 -1.72 -14.32 -0.86
C LEU A 47 -1.05 -13.37 -1.86
N LEU A 48 0.26 -13.52 -2.03
CA LEU A 48 1.04 -12.67 -2.93
C LEU A 48 1.14 -13.30 -4.32
N ARG A 49 0.86 -12.49 -5.35
CA ARG A 49 1.13 -12.81 -6.76
C ARG A 49 1.97 -11.70 -7.39
N TRP A 50 2.88 -12.11 -8.26
CA TRP A 50 3.75 -11.19 -8.98
C TRP A 50 3.27 -11.01 -10.40
N ALA A 51 2.96 -9.77 -10.80
CA ALA A 51 2.49 -9.48 -12.16
C ALA A 51 3.55 -9.76 -13.25
N CYS A 52 4.84 -9.69 -12.87
CA CYS A 52 5.96 -10.05 -13.78
C CYS A 52 6.13 -11.57 -13.98
N LEU A 53 5.46 -12.40 -13.17
CA LEU A 53 5.50 -13.85 -13.24
C LEU A 53 4.08 -14.40 -13.43
N PRO A 54 3.45 -14.14 -14.59
CA PRO A 54 2.08 -14.59 -14.81
C PRO A 54 2.03 -16.12 -14.86
N ASP A 55 1.11 -16.69 -14.10
CA ASP A 55 0.79 -18.12 -14.08
C ASP A 55 -0.67 -18.31 -14.46
N PRO A 56 -0.97 -18.99 -15.60
CA PRO A 56 -2.34 -19.24 -16.02
C PRO A 56 -3.18 -20.01 -14.99
N ALA A 57 -2.56 -20.84 -14.16
CA ALA A 57 -3.23 -21.57 -13.07
C ALA A 57 -3.58 -20.66 -11.89
N HIS A 58 -2.93 -19.49 -11.79
CA HIS A 58 -3.09 -18.56 -10.68
C HIS A 58 -3.30 -17.13 -11.21
N PRO A 59 -4.47 -16.80 -11.76
CA PRO A 59 -4.75 -15.51 -12.37
C PRO A 59 -4.67 -14.37 -11.35
N LEU A 60 -4.15 -13.22 -11.79
CA LEU A 60 -3.86 -12.06 -10.92
C LEU A 60 -5.11 -11.49 -10.23
N ASP A 61 -6.29 -11.80 -10.75
CA ASP A 61 -7.55 -11.39 -10.16
C ASP A 61 -8.06 -12.33 -9.06
N PHE A 62 -7.32 -13.39 -8.70
CA PHE A 62 -7.71 -14.40 -7.71
C PHE A 62 -9.03 -15.12 -8.02
N SER A 63 -9.43 -15.23 -9.27
CA SER A 63 -10.66 -15.94 -9.67
C SER A 63 -10.62 -17.44 -9.35
N ASP A 64 -9.42 -18.01 -9.21
CA ASP A 64 -9.15 -19.38 -8.75
C ASP A 64 -9.24 -19.56 -7.23
N CYS A 65 -9.36 -18.48 -6.46
CA CYS A 65 -9.39 -18.49 -4.99
C CYS A 65 -10.71 -17.88 -4.49
N PRO A 66 -11.80 -18.68 -4.39
CA PRO A 66 -13.11 -18.17 -3.98
C PRO A 66 -13.14 -17.64 -2.54
N ASP A 67 -12.16 -17.99 -1.73
CA ASP A 67 -11.95 -17.50 -0.36
C ASP A 67 -11.15 -16.20 -0.28
N VAL A 68 -10.79 -15.59 -1.43
CA VAL A 68 -10.22 -14.23 -1.49
C VAL A 68 -11.33 -13.29 -1.97
N ASP A 69 -11.94 -12.59 -1.01
CA ASP A 69 -13.00 -11.61 -1.29
C ASP A 69 -12.47 -10.19 -1.52
N ILE A 70 -11.29 -9.89 -0.96
CA ILE A 70 -10.62 -8.58 -1.10
C ILE A 70 -9.19 -8.81 -1.59
N PHE A 71 -8.75 -7.98 -2.52
CA PHE A 71 -7.37 -7.96 -2.96
C PHE A 71 -6.90 -6.56 -3.34
N TYR A 72 -5.58 -6.35 -3.23
CA TYR A 72 -4.90 -5.15 -3.68
C TYR A 72 -4.16 -5.42 -4.99
N ALA A 73 -4.31 -4.53 -5.97
CA ALA A 73 -3.56 -4.58 -7.21
C ALA A 73 -2.67 -3.32 -7.33
N HIS A 74 -1.35 -3.50 -7.42
CA HIS A 74 -0.41 -2.39 -7.56
C HIS A 74 -0.41 -1.78 -8.96
N SER A 75 -0.62 -2.60 -9.98
CA SER A 75 -0.75 -2.17 -11.37
C SER A 75 -1.35 -3.31 -12.19
N ARG A 76 -2.42 -3.05 -12.88
CA ARG A 76 -2.92 -3.93 -13.92
C ARG A 76 -2.95 -3.17 -15.23
N LYS A 77 -2.11 -3.56 -16.17
CA LYS A 77 -2.23 -3.13 -17.56
C LYS A 77 -3.37 -3.92 -18.18
N GLU A 78 -4.52 -3.28 -18.38
CA GLU A 78 -5.44 -3.76 -19.40
C GLU A 78 -4.93 -3.35 -20.78
N PRO A 79 -5.16 -4.18 -21.82
CA PRO A 79 -4.75 -3.87 -23.19
C PRO A 79 -5.31 -2.54 -23.72
N GLU A 80 -6.39 -2.04 -23.13
CA GLU A 80 -7.12 -0.82 -23.53
C GLU A 80 -6.79 0.44 -22.71
N GLY A 81 -5.79 0.39 -21.83
CA GLY A 81 -5.30 1.58 -21.12
C GLY A 81 -6.20 2.12 -20.01
N THR A 82 -7.24 1.40 -19.62
CA THR A 82 -8.10 1.77 -18.48
C THR A 82 -7.56 1.20 -17.17
N TYR A 83 -7.11 2.07 -16.27
CA TYR A 83 -6.62 1.72 -14.92
C TYR A 83 -7.77 1.37 -13.95
N ARG A 84 -8.65 0.45 -14.30
CA ARG A 84 -9.83 0.13 -13.48
C ARG A 84 -9.55 -0.69 -12.23
N ASP A 85 -8.40 -1.35 -12.15
CA ASP A 85 -8.11 -2.34 -11.09
C ASP A 85 -6.87 -1.98 -10.25
N TYR A 86 -6.55 -0.69 -10.14
CA TYR A 86 -5.51 -0.21 -9.25
C TYR A 86 -6.09 0.07 -7.86
N GLY A 87 -5.38 -0.35 -6.81
CA GLY A 87 -5.81 -0.14 -5.43
C GLY A 87 -6.45 -1.37 -4.79
N LEU A 88 -7.17 -1.14 -3.69
CA LEU A 88 -7.87 -2.18 -2.95
C LEU A 88 -9.28 -2.36 -3.49
N CYS A 89 -9.62 -3.58 -3.85
CA CYS A 89 -10.92 -3.94 -4.42
C CYS A 89 -11.55 -5.11 -3.68
N ARG A 90 -12.88 -5.12 -3.63
CA ARG A 90 -13.69 -6.27 -3.21
C ARG A 90 -14.30 -6.93 -4.44
N ARG A 91 -14.26 -8.25 -4.51
CA ARG A 91 -15.04 -9.03 -5.48
C ARG A 91 -16.45 -9.21 -4.95
N ARG A 92 -17.43 -8.78 -5.73
CA ARG A 92 -18.85 -9.04 -5.46
C ARG A 92 -19.24 -10.44 -5.94
N PRO A 93 -20.39 -10.99 -5.44
CA PRO A 93 -20.87 -12.31 -5.87
C PRO A 93 -21.17 -12.41 -7.39
N ASP A 94 -21.47 -11.30 -8.04
CA ASP A 94 -21.69 -11.20 -9.49
C ASP A 94 -20.37 -11.15 -10.31
N GLY A 95 -19.20 -11.19 -9.63
CA GLY A 95 -17.87 -11.12 -10.23
C GLY A 95 -17.38 -9.70 -10.47
N THR A 96 -18.20 -8.68 -10.28
CA THR A 96 -17.78 -7.28 -10.41
C THR A 96 -16.83 -6.87 -9.28
N LEU A 97 -15.97 -5.88 -9.57
CA LEU A 97 -15.02 -5.34 -8.58
C LEU A 97 -15.55 -4.00 -8.04
N GLU A 98 -15.60 -3.93 -6.72
CA GLU A 98 -15.94 -2.74 -5.96
C GLU A 98 -14.65 -2.09 -5.45
N PRO A 99 -14.31 -0.85 -5.85
CA PRO A 99 -13.15 -0.15 -5.32
C PRO A 99 -13.39 0.25 -3.86
N LEU A 100 -12.41 -0.02 -2.98
CA LEU A 100 -12.47 0.29 -1.55
C LEU A 100 -11.53 1.42 -1.17
N GLY A 101 -10.36 1.48 -1.79
CA GLY A 101 -9.37 2.50 -1.52
C GLY A 101 -8.25 2.53 -2.54
N LEU A 102 -7.75 3.71 -2.83
CA LEU A 102 -6.74 3.97 -3.85
C LEU A 102 -5.66 4.90 -3.30
N PRO A 103 -4.37 4.51 -3.30
CA PRO A 103 -3.30 5.44 -2.98
C PRO A 103 -3.12 6.45 -4.12
N VAL A 104 -2.97 7.71 -3.75
CA VAL A 104 -2.83 8.82 -4.68
C VAL A 104 -1.58 9.62 -4.34
N TRP A 105 -0.74 9.86 -5.35
CA TRP A 105 0.43 10.72 -5.22
C TRP A 105 0.07 12.16 -5.57
N LYS A 106 0.30 13.07 -4.65
CA LYS A 106 0.16 14.52 -4.86
C LYS A 106 1.46 15.08 -5.44
N TRP A 107 1.66 14.87 -6.72
CA TRP A 107 2.85 15.34 -7.43
C TRP A 107 3.06 16.86 -7.33
N GLU A 108 1.98 17.61 -7.19
CA GLU A 108 2.03 19.05 -6.96
C GLU A 108 2.86 19.41 -5.72
N THR A 109 2.57 18.77 -4.58
CA THR A 109 3.32 18.96 -3.33
C THR A 109 4.80 18.67 -3.54
N PHE A 110 5.11 17.57 -4.23
CA PHE A 110 6.48 17.17 -4.52
C PHE A 110 7.22 18.23 -5.37
N TYR A 111 6.60 18.68 -6.46
CA TYR A 111 7.24 19.66 -7.35
C TYR A 111 7.41 21.03 -6.68
N ILE A 112 6.44 21.49 -5.89
CA ILE A 112 6.53 22.74 -5.15
C ILE A 112 7.72 22.71 -4.18
N GLU A 113 7.92 21.65 -3.43
CA GLU A 113 9.03 21.53 -2.48
C GLU A 113 10.39 21.47 -3.18
N ILE A 114 10.48 20.79 -4.32
CA ILE A 114 11.71 20.81 -5.13
C ILE A 114 12.02 22.24 -5.62
N ILE A 115 11.04 22.94 -6.17
CA ILE A 115 11.21 24.31 -6.67
C ILE A 115 11.62 25.23 -5.53
N ARG A 116 11.01 25.14 -4.36
CA ARG A 116 11.40 25.91 -3.17
C ARG A 116 12.86 25.66 -2.80
N SER A 117 13.28 24.40 -2.74
CA SER A 117 14.66 24.04 -2.40
C SER A 117 15.68 24.63 -3.39
N ILE A 118 15.31 24.77 -4.66
CA ILE A 118 16.15 25.45 -5.67
C ILE A 118 16.24 26.95 -5.37
N PHE A 119 15.11 27.62 -5.12
CA PHE A 119 15.10 29.05 -4.81
C PHE A 119 15.82 29.38 -3.50
N ASP A 120 15.71 28.51 -2.49
CA ASP A 120 16.36 28.66 -1.19
C ASP A 120 17.86 28.27 -1.25
N GLY A 121 18.36 27.83 -2.41
CA GLY A 121 19.75 27.41 -2.59
C GLY A 121 20.13 26.14 -1.83
N THR A 122 19.14 25.37 -1.33
CA THR A 122 19.37 24.11 -0.61
C THR A 122 19.45 22.91 -1.54
N TRP A 123 18.99 23.05 -2.76
CA TRP A 123 19.14 22.06 -3.83
C TRP A 123 20.60 21.91 -4.20
N ASN A 124 21.20 20.74 -4.06
CA ASN A 124 22.61 20.46 -4.34
C ASN A 124 23.66 21.13 -3.42
N ASN A 125 23.31 21.53 -2.22
CA ASN A 125 24.29 22.13 -1.29
C ASN A 125 25.34 21.13 -0.75
N ASP A 126 25.32 19.89 -1.21
CA ASP A 126 26.36 18.92 -0.89
C ASP A 126 27.48 18.97 -1.91
N SER A 127 28.63 19.51 -1.49
CA SER A 127 29.89 19.70 -2.26
C SER A 127 30.53 18.39 -2.78
N SER A 128 29.88 17.27 -2.74
CA SER A 128 30.42 15.94 -3.07
C SER A 128 30.00 15.35 -4.41
N GLY A 129 29.50 16.16 -5.37
CA GLY A 129 29.25 15.75 -6.76
C GLY A 129 28.18 14.66 -6.94
N ALA A 130 27.30 14.85 -7.90
CA ALA A 130 26.31 13.89 -8.45
C ALA A 130 25.81 12.81 -7.47
N ARG A 131 24.98 13.16 -6.51
CA ARG A 131 24.22 12.19 -5.72
C ARG A 131 22.84 11.98 -6.33
N ALA A 132 22.47 10.72 -6.52
CA ALA A 132 21.06 10.38 -6.72
C ALA A 132 20.30 10.74 -5.45
N VAL A 133 19.41 11.71 -5.54
CA VAL A 133 18.58 12.14 -4.41
C VAL A 133 17.34 11.23 -4.38
N ASN A 134 17.21 10.44 -3.31
CA ASN A 134 16.01 9.65 -3.07
C ASN A 134 15.11 10.39 -2.09
N TYR A 135 13.90 10.71 -2.52
CA TYR A 135 12.89 11.32 -1.67
C TYR A 135 11.98 10.23 -1.09
N TRP A 136 11.99 10.10 0.23
CA TRP A 136 11.12 9.19 0.97
C TRP A 136 10.01 10.01 1.62
N TRP A 137 9.17 10.57 0.78
CA TRP A 137 8.03 11.36 1.22
C TRP A 137 6.78 10.50 1.22
N GLY A 138 6.08 10.49 2.33
CA GLY A 138 4.81 9.80 2.51
C GLY A 138 3.73 10.76 2.97
N MET A 139 2.75 10.25 3.71
CA MET A 139 1.58 10.99 4.19
C MET A 139 1.96 12.21 5.02
N ARG A 140 2.99 12.13 5.86
CA ARG A 140 3.46 13.25 6.69
C ARG A 140 3.87 14.49 5.87
N SER A 141 4.41 14.29 4.70
CA SER A 141 4.78 15.40 3.80
C SER A 141 3.61 15.92 2.96
N GLY A 142 2.47 15.26 3.03
CA GLY A 142 1.34 15.51 2.15
C GLY A 142 1.54 15.09 0.69
N ALA A 143 2.61 14.34 0.40
CA ALA A 143 2.90 13.84 -0.95
C ALA A 143 2.08 12.61 -1.33
N GLU A 144 1.54 11.91 -0.35
CA GLU A 144 0.71 10.71 -0.54
C GLU A 144 -0.56 10.79 0.30
N GLU A 145 -1.67 10.41 -0.28
CA GLU A 145 -2.96 10.24 0.40
C GLU A 145 -3.66 8.97 -0.07
N ILE A 146 -4.71 8.57 0.61
CA ILE A 146 -5.57 7.47 0.18
C ILE A 146 -6.98 7.98 -0.03
N ASN A 147 -7.49 7.80 -1.24
CA ASN A 147 -8.90 8.05 -1.55
C ASN A 147 -9.71 6.80 -1.22
N TYR A 148 -10.58 6.92 -0.22
CA TYR A 148 -11.47 5.85 0.20
C TYR A 148 -12.82 5.91 -0.52
N SER A 149 -13.46 4.75 -0.69
CA SER A 149 -14.85 4.71 -1.16
C SER A 149 -15.77 5.41 -0.17
N ALA A 150 -16.76 6.15 -0.68
CA ALA A 150 -17.76 6.82 0.13
C ALA A 150 -18.71 5.85 0.86
N ASP A 151 -18.81 4.62 0.38
CA ASP A 151 -19.73 3.60 0.91
C ASP A 151 -19.13 2.77 2.06
N LEU A 152 -17.96 3.17 2.59
CA LEU A 152 -17.34 2.47 3.71
C LEU A 152 -18.13 2.66 5.01
N PRO A 153 -18.17 1.62 5.90
CA PRO A 153 -18.79 1.75 7.21
C PRO A 153 -18.16 2.89 8.02
N ALA A 154 -18.99 3.69 8.71
CA ALA A 154 -18.53 4.85 9.48
C ALA A 154 -17.44 4.49 10.51
N GLY A 155 -17.55 3.35 11.19
CA GLY A 155 -16.55 2.88 12.14
C GLY A 155 -15.21 2.54 11.47
N THR A 156 -15.24 2.05 10.22
CA THR A 156 -14.03 1.80 9.43
C THR A 156 -13.35 3.12 9.04
N LEU A 157 -14.12 4.11 8.60
CA LEU A 157 -13.59 5.44 8.29
C LEU A 157 -12.96 6.09 9.52
N GLN A 158 -13.62 6.06 10.68
CA GLN A 158 -13.06 6.59 11.93
C GLN A 158 -11.75 5.92 12.33
N LEU A 159 -11.64 4.60 12.15
CA LEU A 159 -10.40 3.87 12.40
C LEU A 159 -9.29 4.32 11.43
N LEU A 160 -9.61 4.48 10.16
CA LEU A 160 -8.64 4.92 9.16
C LEU A 160 -8.16 6.34 9.42
N ASP A 161 -9.08 7.27 9.74
CA ASP A 161 -8.75 8.66 10.09
C ASP A 161 -7.81 8.74 11.31
N LEU A 162 -8.11 7.95 12.36
CA LEU A 162 -7.25 7.86 13.54
C LEU A 162 -5.85 7.34 13.17
N MET A 163 -5.78 6.26 12.41
CA MET A 163 -4.50 5.64 12.03
C MET A 163 -3.70 6.53 11.08
N GLU A 164 -4.35 7.24 10.18
CA GLU A 164 -3.72 8.20 9.29
C GLU A 164 -3.11 9.36 10.07
N LYS A 165 -3.85 9.88 11.06
CA LYS A 165 -3.35 10.92 11.97
C LYS A 165 -2.11 10.44 12.73
N LEU A 166 -2.16 9.28 13.36
CA LEU A 166 -1.04 8.72 14.13
C LEU A 166 0.21 8.49 13.27
N LEU A 167 0.04 8.08 12.01
CA LEU A 167 1.13 7.89 11.05
C LEU A 167 1.72 9.22 10.57
N SER A 168 0.88 10.22 10.29
CA SER A 168 1.34 11.53 9.82
C SER A 168 2.01 12.36 10.93
N GLU A 169 1.61 12.18 12.18
CA GLU A 169 2.21 12.82 13.34
C GLU A 169 3.44 12.08 13.92
N ASP A 170 3.87 10.95 13.28
CA ASP A 170 4.97 10.08 13.73
C ASP A 170 4.75 9.48 15.14
N GLU A 171 3.49 9.43 15.57
CA GLU A 171 3.12 8.80 16.85
C GLU A 171 3.04 7.28 16.75
N LEU A 172 2.81 6.75 15.54
CA LEU A 172 2.81 5.33 15.25
C LEU A 172 3.97 4.95 14.33
N ARG A 173 4.95 4.24 14.87
CA ARG A 173 6.06 3.66 14.11
C ARG A 173 5.75 2.20 13.78
N ILE A 174 5.54 1.92 12.49
CA ILE A 174 5.15 0.57 12.02
C ILE A 174 6.29 -0.44 12.22
N PHE A 175 7.53 -0.04 11.95
CA PHE A 175 8.72 -0.87 12.13
C PHE A 175 9.49 -0.38 13.35
N HIS A 176 9.12 -0.91 14.52
CA HIS A 176 9.72 -0.55 15.79
C HIS A 176 10.01 -1.81 16.63
N GLY A 177 11.16 -1.81 17.30
CA GLY A 177 11.60 -2.94 18.13
C GLY A 177 12.17 -4.10 17.33
N GLU A 178 12.18 -5.29 17.93
CA GLU A 178 12.69 -6.50 17.29
C GLU A 178 11.81 -6.91 16.11
N LEU A 179 12.43 -7.10 14.96
CA LEU A 179 11.76 -7.59 13.75
C LEU A 179 12.01 -9.10 13.61
N TYR A 180 10.94 -9.84 13.41
CA TYR A 180 10.96 -11.29 13.28
C TYR A 180 10.54 -11.73 11.86
N ALA A 181 11.22 -12.72 11.32
CA ALA A 181 10.74 -13.47 10.16
C ALA A 181 10.95 -14.96 10.39
N ALA A 182 9.92 -15.76 10.08
CA ALA A 182 9.94 -17.23 10.25
C ALA A 182 10.40 -17.69 11.65
N GLY A 183 10.11 -16.92 12.70
CA GLY A 183 10.51 -17.23 14.08
C GLY A 183 11.93 -16.82 14.45
N HIS A 184 12.67 -16.17 13.55
CA HIS A 184 14.02 -15.65 13.81
C HIS A 184 14.00 -14.13 13.91
N VAL A 185 14.81 -13.57 14.82
CA VAL A 185 15.05 -12.13 14.91
C VAL A 185 15.87 -11.72 13.69
N LEU A 186 15.31 -10.80 12.88
CA LEU A 186 16.01 -10.23 11.73
C LEU A 186 16.78 -8.96 12.11
N HIS A 187 16.26 -8.21 13.06
CA HIS A 187 16.83 -6.95 13.51
C HIS A 187 16.54 -6.79 14.99
N ALA A 188 17.59 -6.54 15.79
CA ALA A 188 17.48 -6.12 17.17
C ALA A 188 17.33 -4.59 17.23
N PRO A 189 16.68 -4.05 18.27
CA PRO A 189 16.47 -2.61 18.41
C PRO A 189 17.77 -1.83 18.50
#